data_b150cebabc4d9b21307568105a728e66
#
_entry.id   b150cebabc4d9b21307568105a728e66
#
_cell.length_a   1.000
_cell.length_b   1.000
_cell.length_c   1.000
_cell.angle_alpha   90.00
_cell.angle_beta   90.00
_cell.angle_gamma   90.00
#
_symmetry.space_group_name_H-M   'P 1'
#
loop_
_entity.id
_entity.type
_entity.pdbx_description
1 polymer ?
#
loop_
_entity_poly.entity_id
_entity_poly.type
_entity_poly.pdbx_seq_one_letter_code
_entity_poly.pdbx_strand_id
1 'polypeptide(L)'
;LRQKAEEEKPDLIIGTSMGGMYTEMLYGFDRICVNPAFEMAKTMKEHGMTGKQTWQNPRQDGETEFMVTKALEKEYKDVTDKCFTALEEMTHQDKAKEQGRVWGLFGDEDNLVNTWDLFRSHYPQAAHFHGAHRMDDKSFIGGVVPVIRWIDDRQEGRERQIVYIDSSCLADNYGKPRASLQKAFRELIEKYQVYIVEPAPTNEHGSFAANAEWIERYLSTPAHDHVVYTNQKQLLYGDFFIDTCPADNLLATAIRLGSDEFKTWEEVITYFSRI
;
A
#
# COMPACT_ATOMS: atom_id res chain seq x y z
N LEU A 1 14.37 -20.42 -4.48
CA LEU A 1 13.56 -19.59 -3.56
C LEU A 1 12.50 -20.44 -2.84
N ARG A 2 11.65 -21.19 -3.55
CA ARG A 2 10.57 -22.01 -2.97
C ARG A 2 11.08 -22.95 -1.87
N GLN A 3 12.11 -23.75 -2.16
CA GLN A 3 12.71 -24.64 -1.17
C GLN A 3 13.16 -23.89 0.09
N LYS A 4 13.81 -22.71 -0.08
CA LYS A 4 14.26 -21.89 1.05
C LYS A 4 13.11 -21.37 1.89
N ALA A 5 12.02 -20.92 1.26
CA ALA A 5 10.82 -20.48 1.97
C ALA A 5 10.16 -21.62 2.75
N GLU A 6 10.15 -22.84 2.21
CA GLU A 6 9.61 -24.03 2.89
C GLU A 6 10.48 -24.50 4.08
N GLU A 7 11.79 -24.29 3.99
CA GLU A 7 12.74 -24.58 5.08
C GLU A 7 12.63 -23.56 6.21
N GLU A 8 12.64 -22.25 5.88
CA GLU A 8 12.65 -21.17 6.86
C GLU A 8 11.25 -20.87 7.43
N LYS A 9 10.19 -21.19 6.69
CA LYS A 9 8.78 -20.93 7.07
C LYS A 9 8.54 -19.50 7.56
N PRO A 10 8.88 -18.48 6.76
CA PRO A 10 8.69 -17.09 7.16
C PRO A 10 7.21 -16.76 7.30
N ASP A 11 6.87 -15.90 8.25
CA ASP A 11 5.51 -15.37 8.44
C ASP A 11 5.11 -14.43 7.30
N LEU A 12 6.08 -13.78 6.65
CA LEU A 12 5.89 -12.85 5.56
C LEU A 12 7.08 -12.85 4.61
N ILE A 13 6.83 -12.77 3.30
CA ILE A 13 7.85 -12.62 2.27
C ILE A 13 7.65 -11.27 1.57
N ILE A 14 8.70 -10.45 1.54
CA ILE A 14 8.70 -9.16 0.84
C ILE A 14 9.71 -9.20 -0.27
N GLY A 15 9.30 -8.85 -1.49
CA GLY A 15 10.19 -8.73 -2.63
C GLY A 15 9.99 -7.44 -3.39
N THR A 16 11.08 -6.86 -3.90
CA THR A 16 11.06 -5.63 -4.70
C THR A 16 11.52 -5.90 -6.12
N SER A 17 10.95 -5.22 -7.10
CA SER A 17 11.33 -5.32 -8.51
C SER A 17 11.28 -6.78 -9.02
N MET A 18 12.39 -7.33 -9.50
CA MET A 18 12.48 -8.76 -9.84
C MET A 18 12.21 -9.66 -8.62
N GLY A 19 12.65 -9.25 -7.43
CA GLY A 19 12.31 -9.95 -6.19
C GLY A 19 10.80 -9.98 -5.94
N GLY A 20 10.07 -8.91 -6.26
CA GLY A 20 8.61 -8.85 -6.21
C GLY A 20 7.94 -9.82 -7.18
N MET A 21 8.47 -9.92 -8.41
CA MET A 21 8.03 -10.92 -9.39
C MET A 21 8.19 -12.36 -8.86
N TYR A 22 9.36 -12.70 -8.30
CA TYR A 22 9.59 -14.02 -7.72
C TYR A 22 8.74 -14.27 -6.47
N THR A 23 8.46 -13.23 -5.69
CA THR A 23 7.63 -13.30 -4.48
C THR A 23 6.20 -13.67 -4.83
N GLU A 24 5.65 -13.16 -5.93
CA GLU A 24 4.32 -13.52 -6.42
C GLU A 24 4.16 -15.04 -6.57
N MET A 25 5.16 -15.74 -7.08
CA MET A 25 5.13 -17.19 -7.33
C MET A 25 5.28 -18.05 -6.06
N LEU A 26 5.46 -17.46 -4.88
CA LEU A 26 5.62 -18.20 -3.62
C LEU A 26 4.25 -18.44 -2.94
N TYR A 27 3.35 -19.13 -3.63
CA TYR A 27 2.00 -19.44 -3.17
C TYR A 27 1.98 -20.14 -1.80
N GLY A 28 0.95 -19.81 -1.01
CA GLY A 28 0.76 -20.36 0.34
C GLY A 28 1.39 -19.54 1.46
N PHE A 29 2.24 -18.54 1.14
CA PHE A 29 2.82 -17.59 2.09
C PHE A 29 2.12 -16.23 2.00
N ASP A 30 2.13 -15.46 3.10
CA ASP A 30 1.79 -14.04 3.06
C ASP A 30 2.91 -13.25 2.39
N ARG A 31 2.56 -12.35 1.45
CA ARG A 31 3.53 -11.75 0.52
C ARG A 31 3.23 -10.29 0.25
N ILE A 32 4.30 -9.51 0.12
CA ILE A 32 4.24 -8.14 -0.40
C ILE A 32 5.15 -8.04 -1.62
N CYS A 33 4.57 -7.71 -2.76
CA CYS A 33 5.26 -7.48 -4.02
C CYS A 33 5.38 -5.97 -4.23
N VAL A 34 6.58 -5.41 -4.12
CA VAL A 34 6.83 -3.96 -4.27
C VAL A 34 7.42 -3.69 -5.66
N ASN A 35 6.76 -2.83 -6.42
CA ASN A 35 7.15 -2.51 -7.81
C ASN A 35 7.53 -3.77 -8.62
N PRO A 36 6.70 -4.83 -8.63
CA PRO A 36 7.08 -6.13 -9.17
C PRO A 36 7.28 -6.07 -10.68
N ALA A 37 8.43 -6.56 -11.15
CA ALA A 37 8.84 -6.48 -12.56
C ALA A 37 8.29 -7.66 -13.38
N PHE A 38 6.98 -7.79 -13.51
CA PHE A 38 6.32 -8.90 -14.25
C PHE A 38 6.55 -8.86 -15.77
N GLU A 39 6.96 -7.73 -16.32
CA GLU A 39 7.29 -7.56 -17.74
C GLU A 39 8.78 -7.30 -17.96
N MET A 40 9.66 -7.94 -17.19
CA MET A 40 11.10 -7.65 -17.17
C MET A 40 11.75 -7.70 -18.56
N ALA A 41 11.42 -8.66 -19.39
CA ALA A 41 11.97 -8.76 -20.75
C ALA A 41 11.57 -7.54 -21.63
N LYS A 42 10.37 -7.01 -21.44
CA LYS A 42 9.89 -5.79 -22.11
C LYS A 42 10.63 -4.57 -21.57
N THR A 43 10.70 -4.42 -20.26
CA THR A 43 11.41 -3.33 -19.56
C THR A 43 12.89 -3.27 -19.99
N MET A 44 13.58 -4.41 -20.02
CA MET A 44 14.98 -4.48 -20.47
C MET A 44 15.14 -3.97 -21.91
N LYS A 45 14.23 -4.30 -22.79
CA LYS A 45 14.25 -3.89 -24.19
C LYS A 45 13.96 -2.40 -24.35
N GLU A 46 12.96 -1.88 -23.66
CA GLU A 46 12.54 -0.47 -23.71
C GLU A 46 13.61 0.47 -23.15
N HIS A 47 14.30 0.04 -22.10
CA HIS A 47 15.37 0.83 -21.45
C HIS A 47 16.79 0.51 -21.96
N GLY A 48 16.92 -0.26 -23.05
CA GLY A 48 18.20 -0.55 -23.67
C GLY A 48 19.16 -1.29 -22.74
N MET A 49 18.66 -2.15 -21.87
CA MET A 49 19.45 -2.88 -20.90
C MET A 49 20.21 -4.08 -21.48
N THR A 50 20.12 -4.34 -22.78
CA THR A 50 20.86 -5.40 -23.48
C THR A 50 22.32 -4.99 -23.68
N GLY A 51 23.25 -5.93 -23.53
CA GLY A 51 24.67 -5.69 -23.68
C GLY A 51 25.39 -5.49 -22.34
N LYS A 52 26.49 -4.73 -22.34
CA LYS A 52 27.32 -4.48 -21.18
C LYS A 52 26.62 -3.50 -20.22
N GLN A 53 26.46 -3.91 -19.00
CA GLN A 53 25.83 -3.14 -17.92
C GLN A 53 26.80 -3.00 -16.74
N THR A 54 26.60 -1.96 -15.93
CA THR A 54 27.38 -1.71 -14.73
C THR A 54 26.56 -2.05 -13.48
N TRP A 55 27.14 -2.75 -12.52
CA TRP A 55 26.53 -2.97 -11.23
C TRP A 55 26.34 -1.65 -10.48
N GLN A 56 25.14 -1.39 -10.04
CA GLN A 56 24.84 -0.16 -9.30
C GLN A 56 25.33 -0.20 -7.84
N ASN A 57 25.48 -1.41 -7.28
CA ASN A 57 26.01 -1.62 -5.94
C ASN A 57 27.33 -2.37 -6.02
N PRO A 58 28.30 -2.06 -5.14
CA PRO A 58 29.53 -2.82 -5.06
C PRO A 58 29.26 -4.31 -4.80
N ARG A 59 29.91 -5.18 -5.56
CA ARG A 59 29.85 -6.61 -5.35
C ARG A 59 31.00 -7.07 -4.45
N GLN A 60 30.77 -8.14 -3.70
CA GLN A 60 31.79 -8.73 -2.82
C GLN A 60 32.99 -9.32 -3.59
N ASP A 61 32.78 -9.75 -4.85
CA ASP A 61 33.81 -10.28 -5.74
C ASP A 61 34.58 -9.19 -6.49
N GLY A 62 34.18 -7.91 -6.32
CA GLY A 62 34.84 -6.77 -6.97
C GLY A 62 34.46 -6.56 -8.44
N GLU A 63 33.57 -7.38 -9.01
CA GLU A 63 33.10 -7.16 -10.37
C GLU A 63 32.26 -5.89 -10.47
N THR A 64 32.54 -5.06 -11.48
CA THR A 64 31.85 -3.79 -11.72
C THR A 64 30.85 -3.86 -12.86
N GLU A 65 30.95 -4.86 -13.71
CA GLU A 65 30.19 -4.98 -14.96
C GLU A 65 29.62 -6.39 -15.14
N PHE A 66 28.54 -6.46 -15.92
CA PHE A 66 27.96 -7.73 -16.36
C PHE A 66 27.39 -7.62 -17.76
N MET A 67 27.12 -8.75 -18.39
CA MET A 67 26.59 -8.83 -19.74
C MET A 67 25.15 -9.31 -19.72
N VAL A 68 24.23 -8.50 -20.24
CA VAL A 68 22.86 -8.91 -20.53
C VAL A 68 22.79 -9.42 -21.96
N THR A 69 22.65 -10.73 -22.10
CA THR A 69 22.57 -11.41 -23.38
C THR A 69 21.12 -11.61 -23.81
N LYS A 70 20.89 -11.84 -25.12
CA LYS A 70 19.57 -12.25 -25.62
C LYS A 70 19.06 -13.57 -25.00
N ALA A 71 19.98 -14.47 -24.61
CA ALA A 71 19.61 -15.69 -23.90
C ALA A 71 19.04 -15.36 -22.52
N LEU A 72 19.69 -14.46 -21.79
CA LEU A 72 19.21 -13.98 -20.48
C LEU A 72 17.85 -13.26 -20.58
N GLU A 73 17.63 -12.42 -21.61
CA GLU A 73 16.30 -11.82 -21.85
C GLU A 73 15.23 -12.88 -22.07
N LYS A 74 15.55 -13.94 -22.81
CA LYS A 74 14.61 -15.05 -23.02
C LYS A 74 14.34 -15.80 -21.71
N GLU A 75 15.35 -16.07 -20.90
CA GLU A 75 15.19 -16.70 -19.59
C GLU A 75 14.28 -15.86 -18.69
N TYR A 76 14.43 -14.54 -18.65
CA TYR A 76 13.54 -13.66 -17.91
C TYR A 76 12.10 -13.72 -18.45
N LYS A 77 11.92 -13.75 -19.77
CA LYS A 77 10.60 -13.94 -20.35
C LYS A 77 9.98 -15.27 -19.92
N ASP A 78 10.73 -16.36 -20.01
CA ASP A 78 10.28 -17.71 -19.64
C ASP A 78 9.92 -17.81 -18.14
N VAL A 79 10.52 -16.97 -17.29
CA VAL A 79 10.17 -16.87 -15.87
C VAL A 79 8.92 -15.99 -15.66
N THR A 80 8.87 -14.82 -16.30
CA THR A 80 7.70 -13.93 -16.16
C THR A 80 6.42 -14.55 -16.71
N ASP A 81 6.52 -15.37 -17.75
CA ASP A 81 5.38 -16.11 -18.31
C ASP A 81 4.78 -17.15 -17.32
N LYS A 82 5.48 -17.45 -16.22
CA LYS A 82 4.96 -18.33 -15.14
C LYS A 82 4.24 -17.58 -14.02
N CYS A 83 4.36 -16.24 -13.97
CA CYS A 83 3.63 -15.45 -13.00
C CYS A 83 2.13 -15.65 -13.19
N PHE A 84 1.39 -15.68 -12.10
CA PHE A 84 -0.07 -15.86 -12.04
C PHE A 84 -0.60 -17.23 -12.51
N THR A 85 0.18 -18.05 -13.23
CA THR A 85 -0.31 -19.29 -13.85
C THR A 85 -0.89 -20.28 -12.81
N ALA A 86 -0.20 -20.47 -11.69
CA ALA A 86 -0.71 -21.36 -10.64
C ALA A 86 -1.96 -20.79 -9.95
N LEU A 87 -2.10 -19.45 -9.86
CA LEU A 87 -3.32 -18.82 -9.37
C LEU A 87 -4.50 -19.07 -10.30
N GLU A 88 -4.28 -19.05 -11.61
CA GLU A 88 -5.32 -19.29 -12.62
C GLU A 88 -5.81 -20.75 -12.64
N GLU A 89 -4.93 -21.69 -12.28
CA GLU A 89 -5.25 -23.11 -12.20
C GLU A 89 -5.96 -23.52 -10.90
N MET A 90 -6.03 -22.62 -9.89
CA MET A 90 -6.68 -22.88 -8.61
C MET A 90 -8.20 -22.95 -8.72
N THR A 91 -8.83 -23.70 -7.80
CA THR A 91 -10.28 -23.62 -7.61
C THR A 91 -10.68 -22.22 -7.19
N HIS A 92 -11.94 -21.84 -7.40
CA HIS A 92 -12.42 -20.50 -7.02
C HIS A 92 -12.20 -20.20 -5.52
N GLN A 93 -12.39 -21.19 -4.65
CA GLN A 93 -12.20 -21.05 -3.21
C GLN A 93 -10.73 -20.89 -2.82
N ASP A 94 -9.83 -21.69 -3.40
CA ASP A 94 -8.40 -21.60 -3.15
C ASP A 94 -7.82 -20.32 -3.72
N LYS A 95 -8.30 -19.90 -4.89
CA LYS A 95 -7.92 -18.63 -5.52
C LYS A 95 -8.25 -17.44 -4.63
N ALA A 96 -9.47 -17.36 -4.09
CA ALA A 96 -9.89 -16.28 -3.19
C ALA A 96 -9.04 -16.24 -1.90
N LYS A 97 -8.74 -17.41 -1.33
CA LYS A 97 -7.86 -17.54 -0.17
C LYS A 97 -6.44 -17.04 -0.48
N GLU A 98 -5.90 -17.44 -1.62
CA GLU A 98 -4.56 -17.06 -2.06
C GLU A 98 -4.47 -15.55 -2.38
N GLN A 99 -5.49 -15.00 -3.02
CA GLN A 99 -5.59 -13.56 -3.29
C GLN A 99 -5.58 -12.72 -2.00
N GLY A 100 -6.17 -13.24 -0.91
CA GLY A 100 -6.14 -12.57 0.40
C GLY A 100 -4.75 -12.55 1.08
N ARG A 101 -3.76 -13.28 0.55
CA ARG A 101 -2.40 -13.35 1.09
C ARG A 101 -1.40 -12.43 0.41
N VAL A 102 -1.79 -11.76 -0.67
CA VAL A 102 -0.86 -11.04 -1.54
C VAL A 102 -1.22 -9.56 -1.61
N TRP A 103 -0.24 -8.73 -1.33
CA TRP A 103 -0.30 -7.28 -1.53
C TRP A 103 0.64 -6.84 -2.65
N GLY A 104 0.15 -5.99 -3.53
CA GLY A 104 0.96 -5.27 -4.52
C GLY A 104 1.12 -3.81 -4.11
N LEU A 105 2.35 -3.34 -4.00
CA LEU A 105 2.65 -1.94 -3.67
C LEU A 105 3.42 -1.30 -4.81
N PHE A 106 2.94 -0.16 -5.31
CA PHE A 106 3.44 0.49 -6.51
C PHE A 106 3.82 1.94 -6.21
N GLY A 107 5.04 2.33 -6.56
CA GLY A 107 5.48 3.72 -6.43
C GLY A 107 4.82 4.62 -7.48
N ASP A 108 4.21 5.73 -7.06
CA ASP A 108 3.57 6.70 -7.93
C ASP A 108 4.58 7.49 -8.81
N GLU A 109 5.87 7.45 -8.44
CA GLU A 109 6.99 8.02 -9.19
C GLU A 109 7.86 6.95 -9.89
N ASP A 110 7.39 5.69 -9.99
CA ASP A 110 8.13 4.62 -10.66
C ASP A 110 8.06 4.77 -12.19
N ASN A 111 9.14 5.27 -12.78
CA ASN A 111 9.28 5.41 -14.22
C ASN A 111 9.91 4.19 -14.91
N LEU A 112 10.28 3.15 -14.16
CA LEU A 112 10.94 1.96 -14.69
C LEU A 112 9.98 0.79 -14.88
N VAL A 113 9.09 0.56 -13.92
CA VAL A 113 8.17 -0.58 -13.91
C VAL A 113 6.74 -0.07 -13.66
N ASN A 114 5.85 -0.38 -14.60
CA ASN A 114 4.42 -0.11 -14.45
C ASN A 114 3.63 -1.38 -14.75
N THR A 115 3.39 -2.18 -13.73
CA THR A 115 2.64 -3.44 -13.82
C THR A 115 1.39 -3.43 -12.93
N TRP A 116 0.89 -2.25 -12.58
CA TRP A 116 -0.31 -2.06 -11.76
C TRP A 116 -1.53 -2.79 -12.32
N ASP A 117 -1.87 -2.51 -13.59
CA ASP A 117 -3.07 -3.09 -14.22
C ASP A 117 -2.97 -4.62 -14.32
N LEU A 118 -1.78 -5.13 -14.65
CA LEU A 118 -1.52 -6.56 -14.70
C LEU A 118 -1.70 -7.21 -13.32
N PHE A 119 -1.15 -6.63 -12.27
CA PHE A 119 -1.32 -7.14 -10.90
C PHE A 119 -2.79 -7.09 -10.48
N ARG A 120 -3.46 -5.96 -10.70
CA ARG A 120 -4.86 -5.74 -10.32
C ARG A 120 -5.83 -6.69 -11.04
N SER A 121 -5.50 -7.16 -12.22
CA SER A 121 -6.32 -8.15 -12.92
C SER A 121 -6.33 -9.52 -12.24
N HIS A 122 -5.35 -9.80 -11.36
CA HIS A 122 -5.21 -11.08 -10.66
C HIS A 122 -5.44 -10.96 -9.14
N TYR A 123 -5.04 -9.84 -8.54
CA TYR A 123 -5.08 -9.62 -7.09
C TYR A 123 -5.84 -8.33 -6.73
N PRO A 124 -6.81 -8.39 -5.80
CA PRO A 124 -7.56 -7.20 -5.38
C PRO A 124 -6.76 -6.25 -4.47
N GLN A 125 -5.83 -6.80 -3.67
CA GLN A 125 -5.07 -6.05 -2.67
C GLN A 125 -3.87 -5.36 -3.32
N ALA A 126 -4.07 -4.16 -3.83
CA ALA A 126 -3.00 -3.33 -4.39
C ALA A 126 -3.20 -1.87 -4.01
N ALA A 127 -2.11 -1.16 -3.75
CA ALA A 127 -2.13 0.26 -3.44
C ALA A 127 -0.87 0.97 -3.96
N HIS A 128 -0.97 2.27 -4.16
CA HIS A 128 0.17 3.11 -4.44
C HIS A 128 0.81 3.63 -3.15
N PHE A 129 2.10 3.89 -3.20
CA PHE A 129 2.82 4.66 -2.20
C PHE A 129 3.59 5.81 -2.88
N HIS A 130 3.83 6.88 -2.14
CA HIS A 130 4.61 7.98 -2.66
C HIS A 130 6.09 7.63 -2.68
N GLY A 131 6.62 7.38 -3.88
CA GLY A 131 8.00 6.98 -4.09
C GLY A 131 8.29 6.43 -5.48
N ALA A 132 9.59 6.29 -5.76
CA ALA A 132 10.11 5.81 -7.03
C ALA A 132 10.30 4.27 -7.03
N HIS A 133 10.92 3.73 -8.10
CA HIS A 133 11.22 2.31 -8.24
C HIS A 133 12.05 1.75 -7.07
N ARG A 134 13.03 2.52 -6.59
CA ARG A 134 13.80 2.20 -5.39
C ARG A 134 13.21 2.90 -4.19
N MET A 135 12.84 2.10 -3.20
CA MET A 135 12.36 2.63 -1.93
C MET A 135 13.52 3.19 -1.12
N ASP A 136 13.31 4.36 -0.55
CA ASP A 136 14.07 4.88 0.57
C ASP A 136 13.38 4.51 1.90
N ASP A 137 14.00 4.84 3.02
CA ASP A 137 13.46 4.53 4.35
C ASP A 137 12.08 5.18 4.56
N LYS A 138 11.85 6.36 4.02
CA LYS A 138 10.58 7.08 4.15
C LYS A 138 9.46 6.35 3.40
N SER A 139 9.71 5.95 2.17
CA SER A 139 8.77 5.20 1.34
C SER A 139 8.49 3.81 1.93
N PHE A 140 9.51 3.16 2.49
CA PHE A 140 9.36 1.88 3.18
C PHE A 140 8.48 2.01 4.43
N ILE A 141 8.79 2.96 5.31
CA ILE A 141 8.03 3.20 6.55
C ILE A 141 6.58 3.61 6.25
N GLY A 142 6.37 4.47 5.25
CA GLY A 142 5.03 4.95 4.89
C GLY A 142 4.21 3.98 4.04
N GLY A 143 4.83 3.18 3.19
CA GLY A 143 4.15 2.31 2.24
C GLY A 143 4.09 0.84 2.67
N VAL A 144 5.21 0.27 3.11
CA VAL A 144 5.30 -1.17 3.38
C VAL A 144 4.98 -1.52 4.82
N VAL A 145 5.52 -0.78 5.79
CA VAL A 145 5.32 -1.08 7.23
C VAL A 145 3.85 -1.14 7.63
N PRO A 146 2.95 -0.25 7.18
CA PRO A 146 1.53 -0.38 7.49
C PRO A 146 0.91 -1.69 7.01
N VAL A 147 1.29 -2.15 5.82
CA VAL A 147 0.80 -3.44 5.28
C VAL A 147 1.35 -4.63 6.07
N ILE A 148 2.62 -4.57 6.50
CA ILE A 148 3.19 -5.57 7.41
C ILE A 148 2.35 -5.67 8.69
N ARG A 149 1.96 -4.53 9.30
CA ARG A 149 1.13 -4.50 10.51
C ARG A 149 -0.26 -5.12 10.28
N TRP A 150 -0.89 -4.85 9.16
CA TRP A 150 -2.19 -5.47 8.84
C TRP A 150 -2.09 -6.97 8.66
N ILE A 151 -1.02 -7.44 8.02
CA ILE A 151 -0.78 -8.89 7.88
C ILE A 151 -0.55 -9.51 9.26
N ASP A 152 0.26 -8.90 10.11
CA ASP A 152 0.55 -9.34 11.47
C ASP A 152 -0.73 -9.34 12.35
N ASP A 153 -1.53 -8.27 12.32
CA ASP A 153 -2.82 -8.22 13.03
C ASP A 153 -3.77 -9.35 12.58
N ARG A 154 -3.83 -9.63 11.27
CA ARG A 154 -4.65 -10.72 10.75
C ARG A 154 -4.14 -12.09 11.19
N GLN A 155 -2.83 -12.32 11.17
CA GLN A 155 -2.21 -13.59 11.60
C GLN A 155 -2.44 -13.84 13.08
N GLU A 156 -2.36 -12.81 13.91
CA GLU A 156 -2.56 -12.87 15.36
C GLU A 156 -4.04 -12.74 15.79
N GLY A 157 -4.94 -12.47 14.87
CA GLY A 157 -6.36 -12.24 15.17
C GLY A 157 -6.60 -11.01 16.06
N ARG A 158 -5.75 -9.98 15.93
CA ARG A 158 -5.91 -8.73 16.69
C ARG A 158 -6.99 -7.86 16.08
N GLU A 159 -7.94 -7.42 16.90
CA GLU A 159 -8.93 -6.40 16.56
C GLU A 159 -8.49 -5.06 17.15
N ARG A 160 -8.54 -4.01 16.33
CA ARG A 160 -8.22 -2.64 16.74
C ARG A 160 -9.46 -1.80 16.80
N GLN A 161 -9.51 -0.84 17.73
CA GLN A 161 -10.56 0.16 17.78
C GLN A 161 -10.60 0.98 16.49
N ILE A 162 -11.80 1.33 16.05
CA ILE A 162 -12.02 2.02 14.77
C ILE A 162 -12.03 3.54 14.99
N VAL A 163 -11.20 4.23 14.24
CA VAL A 163 -11.15 5.70 14.17
C VAL A 163 -11.56 6.15 12.77
N TYR A 164 -12.64 6.88 12.65
CA TYR A 164 -13.01 7.59 11.43
C TYR A 164 -12.45 9.00 11.43
N ILE A 165 -11.93 9.44 10.29
CA ILE A 165 -11.47 10.82 10.03
C ILE A 165 -12.27 11.37 8.87
N ASP A 166 -13.08 12.39 9.12
CA ASP A 166 -13.80 13.09 8.06
C ASP A 166 -12.86 13.88 7.16
N SER A 167 -13.12 13.90 5.87
CA SER A 167 -12.29 14.59 4.89
C SER A 167 -12.13 16.10 5.16
N SER A 168 -13.09 16.73 5.82
CA SER A 168 -12.97 18.13 6.27
C SER A 168 -11.80 18.38 7.22
N CYS A 169 -11.28 17.32 7.85
CA CYS A 169 -10.13 17.35 8.75
C CYS A 169 -8.77 17.24 8.03
N LEU A 170 -8.75 16.86 6.75
CA LEU A 170 -7.53 16.48 6.04
C LEU A 170 -6.77 17.68 5.46
N ALA A 171 -7.45 18.53 4.69
CA ALA A 171 -6.83 19.61 3.93
C ALA A 171 -7.19 21.00 4.45
N ASP A 172 -6.32 21.95 4.20
CA ASP A 172 -6.62 23.36 4.32
C ASP A 172 -7.40 23.89 3.09
N ASN A 173 -7.72 25.17 3.08
CA ASN A 173 -8.45 25.81 1.98
C ASN A 173 -7.70 25.80 0.64
N TYR A 174 -6.44 25.42 0.61
CA TYR A 174 -5.58 25.33 -0.60
C TYR A 174 -5.32 23.89 -1.01
N GLY A 175 -6.00 22.94 -0.39
CA GLY A 175 -5.83 21.51 -0.68
C GLY A 175 -4.53 20.90 -0.15
N LYS A 176 -3.79 21.61 0.71
CA LYS A 176 -2.61 21.09 1.39
C LYS A 176 -3.01 20.36 2.69
N PRO A 177 -2.25 19.35 3.11
CA PRO A 177 -2.49 18.71 4.40
C PRO A 177 -2.48 19.74 5.53
N ARG A 178 -3.45 19.66 6.44
CA ARG A 178 -3.43 20.47 7.66
C ARG A 178 -2.15 20.19 8.45
N ALA A 179 -1.68 21.21 9.18
CA ALA A 179 -0.50 21.06 10.02
C ALA A 179 -0.63 19.86 10.95
N SER A 180 0.44 19.07 11.06
CA SER A 180 0.54 17.85 11.87
C SER A 180 -0.37 16.68 11.48
N LEU A 181 -1.20 16.78 10.42
CA LEU A 181 -2.06 15.69 9.96
C LEU A 181 -1.26 14.42 9.67
N GLN A 182 -0.18 14.51 8.88
CA GLN A 182 0.59 13.33 8.49
C GLN A 182 1.27 12.65 9.68
N LYS A 183 1.66 13.43 10.71
CA LYS A 183 2.18 12.90 11.97
C LYS A 183 1.06 12.20 12.73
N ALA A 184 -0.09 12.85 12.88
CA ALA A 184 -1.25 12.31 13.57
C ALA A 184 -1.73 11.00 12.93
N PHE A 185 -1.84 10.98 11.61
CA PHE A 185 -2.25 9.78 10.88
C PHE A 185 -1.30 8.61 11.12
N ARG A 186 0.02 8.83 11.06
CA ARG A 186 1.01 7.78 11.34
C ARG A 186 0.91 7.23 12.76
N GLU A 187 0.71 8.09 13.76
CA GLU A 187 0.56 7.65 15.15
C GLU A 187 -0.76 6.89 15.37
N LEU A 188 -1.84 7.32 14.73
CA LEU A 188 -3.14 6.65 14.84
C LEU A 188 -3.11 5.25 14.21
N ILE A 189 -2.59 5.09 13.00
CA ILE A 189 -2.54 3.77 12.33
C ILE A 189 -1.64 2.76 13.02
N GLU A 190 -0.80 3.18 13.95
CA GLU A 190 0.00 2.25 14.77
C GLU A 190 -0.85 1.48 15.80
N LYS A 191 -1.92 2.10 16.28
CA LYS A 191 -2.74 1.56 17.37
C LYS A 191 -4.19 1.28 16.98
N TYR A 192 -4.71 1.96 15.97
CA TYR A 192 -6.11 1.97 15.59
C TYR A 192 -6.32 1.52 14.14
N GLN A 193 -7.52 1.04 13.85
CA GLN A 193 -8.00 0.84 12.48
C GLN A 193 -8.59 2.17 11.99
N VAL A 194 -7.85 2.88 11.15
CA VAL A 194 -8.21 4.23 10.70
C VAL A 194 -8.89 4.19 9.35
N TYR A 195 -10.06 4.84 9.24
CA TYR A 195 -10.78 5.02 7.98
C TYR A 195 -10.96 6.51 7.67
N ILE A 196 -10.78 6.90 6.43
CA ILE A 196 -11.14 8.22 5.92
C ILE A 196 -12.59 8.18 5.47
N VAL A 197 -13.37 9.19 5.86
CA VAL A 197 -14.77 9.32 5.46
C VAL A 197 -14.90 10.50 4.49
N GLU A 198 -15.26 10.19 3.27
CA GLU A 198 -15.48 11.15 2.19
C GLU A 198 -16.97 11.25 1.85
N PRO A 199 -17.49 12.44 1.51
CA PRO A 199 -18.84 12.53 0.99
C PRO A 199 -18.93 11.80 -0.35
N ALA A 200 -19.99 11.02 -0.53
CA ALA A 200 -20.26 10.37 -1.81
C ALA A 200 -20.63 11.45 -2.85
N PRO A 201 -19.87 11.58 -3.95
CA PRO A 201 -20.16 12.57 -4.98
C PRO A 201 -21.49 12.27 -5.65
N THR A 202 -22.32 13.28 -5.81
CA THR A 202 -23.65 13.13 -6.43
C THR A 202 -23.65 13.40 -7.93
N ASN A 203 -22.70 14.21 -8.43
CA ASN A 203 -22.73 14.70 -9.82
C ASN A 203 -21.38 14.70 -10.56
N GLU A 204 -20.27 14.31 -9.92
CA GLU A 204 -18.93 14.40 -10.52
C GLU A 204 -18.15 13.10 -10.39
N HIS A 205 -18.03 12.34 -11.48
CA HIS A 205 -17.23 11.10 -11.49
C HIS A 205 -15.72 11.33 -11.28
N GLY A 206 -15.23 12.56 -11.53
CA GLY A 206 -13.80 12.90 -11.36
C GLY A 206 -13.34 13.07 -9.91
N SER A 207 -14.24 13.32 -8.97
CA SER A 207 -13.88 13.60 -7.57
C SER A 207 -13.35 12.36 -6.83
N PHE A 208 -13.80 11.15 -7.14
CA PHE A 208 -13.28 9.92 -6.55
C PHE A 208 -11.79 9.73 -6.87
N ALA A 209 -11.41 9.91 -8.13
CA ALA A 209 -10.01 9.74 -8.55
C ALA A 209 -9.11 10.82 -7.93
N ALA A 210 -9.55 12.08 -7.88
CA ALA A 210 -8.78 13.17 -7.28
C ALA A 210 -8.60 12.99 -5.77
N ASN A 211 -9.65 12.53 -5.07
CA ASN A 211 -9.57 12.23 -3.64
C ASN A 211 -8.64 11.05 -3.36
N ALA A 212 -8.72 9.98 -4.15
CA ALA A 212 -7.82 8.83 -4.04
C ALA A 212 -6.36 9.26 -4.24
N GLU A 213 -6.06 10.02 -5.30
CA GLU A 213 -4.72 10.55 -5.57
C GLU A 213 -4.19 11.42 -4.42
N TRP A 214 -5.04 12.29 -3.84
CA TRP A 214 -4.68 13.11 -2.71
C TRP A 214 -4.32 12.27 -1.48
N ILE A 215 -5.16 11.26 -1.17
CA ILE A 215 -4.99 10.36 -0.03
C ILE A 215 -3.70 9.54 -0.19
N GLU A 216 -3.48 8.94 -1.36
CA GLU A 216 -2.25 8.19 -1.66
C GLU A 216 -1.00 9.05 -1.49
N ARG A 217 -1.02 10.25 -2.03
CA ARG A 217 0.11 11.17 -1.98
C ARG A 217 0.48 11.61 -0.57
N TYR A 218 -0.50 11.91 0.29
CA TYR A 218 -0.26 12.55 1.58
C TYR A 218 -0.39 11.64 2.78
N LEU A 219 -1.23 10.62 2.72
CA LEU A 219 -1.50 9.70 3.84
C LEU A 219 -0.97 8.29 3.61
N SER A 220 -0.62 7.94 2.39
CA SER A 220 -0.06 6.65 1.99
C SER A 220 -1.03 5.46 1.95
N THR A 221 -0.47 4.29 1.70
CA THR A 221 -1.14 3.01 1.47
C THR A 221 -2.30 2.67 2.41
N PRO A 222 -2.20 2.81 3.75
CA PRO A 222 -3.31 2.43 4.64
C PRO A 222 -4.57 3.25 4.40
N ALA A 223 -4.43 4.53 4.09
CA ALA A 223 -5.57 5.39 3.87
C ALA A 223 -6.30 5.07 2.58
N HIS A 224 -5.57 4.70 1.52
CA HIS A 224 -6.17 4.38 0.22
C HIS A 224 -7.19 3.24 0.31
N ASP A 225 -6.85 2.14 0.98
CA ASP A 225 -7.74 0.99 1.13
C ASP A 225 -8.80 1.16 2.24
N HIS A 226 -8.70 2.23 3.02
CA HIS A 226 -9.58 2.52 4.14
C HIS A 226 -10.36 3.82 3.92
N VAL A 227 -10.98 3.96 2.74
CA VAL A 227 -11.84 5.10 2.41
C VAL A 227 -13.30 4.67 2.33
N VAL A 228 -14.15 5.33 3.10
CA VAL A 228 -15.60 5.13 3.09
C VAL A 228 -16.27 6.35 2.45
N TYR A 229 -16.93 6.13 1.32
CA TYR A 229 -17.73 7.17 0.66
C TYR A 229 -19.18 7.12 1.13
N THR A 230 -19.62 8.12 1.88
CA THR A 230 -21.00 8.18 2.39
C THR A 230 -21.44 9.60 2.68
N ASN A 231 -22.74 9.87 2.45
CA ASN A 231 -23.41 11.08 2.92
C ASN A 231 -24.21 10.82 4.22
N GLN A 232 -24.06 9.63 4.82
CA GLN A 232 -24.81 9.16 5.99
C GLN A 232 -23.82 8.75 7.10
N LYS A 233 -23.00 9.69 7.59
CA LYS A 233 -21.97 9.44 8.62
C LYS A 233 -22.53 8.77 9.88
N GLN A 234 -23.79 9.08 10.24
CA GLN A 234 -24.47 8.52 11.41
C GLN A 234 -24.75 7.01 11.33
N LEU A 235 -24.57 6.38 10.16
CA LEU A 235 -24.68 4.93 10.01
C LEU A 235 -23.35 4.20 10.26
N LEU A 236 -22.25 4.93 10.41
CA LEU A 236 -20.94 4.36 10.67
C LEU A 236 -20.80 4.05 12.16
N TYR A 237 -20.60 2.77 12.46
CA TYR A 237 -20.29 2.30 13.82
C TYR A 237 -18.78 2.24 14.02
N GLY A 238 -18.29 2.88 15.08
CA GLY A 238 -16.86 2.90 15.42
C GLY A 238 -16.62 3.40 16.85
N ASP A 239 -15.37 3.48 17.26
CA ASP A 239 -15.00 3.95 18.60
C ASP A 239 -14.85 5.48 18.64
N PHE A 240 -14.22 6.05 17.63
CA PHE A 240 -13.97 7.49 17.53
C PHE A 240 -14.31 8.04 16.14
N PHE A 241 -14.78 9.28 16.11
CA PHE A 241 -15.05 10.00 14.87
C PHE A 241 -14.49 11.43 14.96
N ILE A 242 -13.44 11.73 14.18
CA ILE A 242 -12.79 13.03 14.11
C ILE A 242 -13.40 13.81 12.96
N ASP A 243 -14.05 14.95 13.26
CA ASP A 243 -14.76 15.78 12.29
C ASP A 243 -14.65 17.26 12.69
N THR A 244 -14.69 18.18 11.75
CA THR A 244 -14.79 19.63 12.05
C THR A 244 -16.19 20.05 12.47
N CYS A 245 -17.22 19.29 12.05
CA CYS A 245 -18.62 19.54 12.38
C CYS A 245 -19.36 18.19 12.56
N PRO A 246 -19.08 17.46 13.67
CA PRO A 246 -19.68 16.16 13.90
C PRO A 246 -21.20 16.25 14.05
N ALA A 247 -21.91 15.26 13.52
CA ALA A 247 -23.34 15.14 13.70
C ALA A 247 -23.69 14.69 15.14
N ASP A 248 -24.83 15.11 15.67
CA ASP A 248 -25.24 14.82 17.06
C ASP A 248 -25.54 13.33 17.31
N ASN A 249 -25.83 12.56 16.27
CA ASN A 249 -26.26 11.17 16.33
C ASN A 249 -25.22 10.17 15.82
N LEU A 250 -23.94 10.49 15.90
CA LEU A 250 -22.86 9.56 15.55
C LEU A 250 -22.84 8.35 16.49
N LEU A 251 -22.55 7.18 15.94
CA LEU A 251 -22.36 5.94 16.70
C LEU A 251 -20.89 5.74 17.08
N ALA A 252 -20.24 6.80 17.55
CA ALA A 252 -18.84 6.87 17.94
C ALA A 252 -18.61 8.05 18.88
N THR A 253 -17.50 8.05 19.61
CA THR A 253 -17.07 9.24 20.38
C THR A 253 -16.61 10.33 19.42
N ALA A 254 -17.35 11.43 19.38
CA ALA A 254 -17.03 12.55 18.49
C ALA A 254 -15.86 13.38 19.02
N ILE A 255 -14.88 13.62 18.15
CA ILE A 255 -13.74 14.53 18.39
C ILE A 255 -13.84 15.68 17.40
N ARG A 256 -14.21 16.87 17.89
CA ARG A 256 -14.40 18.03 17.03
C ARG A 256 -13.09 18.78 16.81
N LEU A 257 -12.43 18.55 15.67
CA LEU A 257 -11.25 19.31 15.28
C LEU A 257 -11.61 20.78 14.99
N GLY A 258 -10.87 21.72 15.58
CA GLY A 258 -11.15 23.16 15.54
C GLY A 258 -11.98 23.65 16.71
N SER A 259 -12.33 22.79 17.69
CA SER A 259 -12.95 23.20 18.97
C SER A 259 -11.92 23.80 19.93
N ASP A 260 -12.38 24.31 21.07
CA ASP A 260 -11.46 24.81 22.12
C ASP A 260 -10.59 23.70 22.72
N GLU A 261 -11.08 22.45 22.74
CA GLU A 261 -10.38 21.29 23.26
C GLU A 261 -9.39 20.69 22.26
N PHE A 262 -9.79 20.63 20.99
CA PHE A 262 -9.00 20.05 19.88
C PHE A 262 -8.79 21.07 18.77
N LYS A 263 -8.00 22.11 19.04
CA LYS A 263 -7.76 23.22 18.08
C LYS A 263 -7.02 22.77 16.85
N THR A 264 -6.09 21.84 17.04
CA THR A 264 -5.18 21.32 16.00
C THR A 264 -5.05 19.81 16.13
N TRP A 265 -4.38 19.20 15.18
CA TRP A 265 -4.02 17.78 15.23
C TRP A 265 -3.06 17.43 16.39
N GLU A 266 -2.31 18.38 16.94
CA GLU A 266 -1.42 18.13 18.10
C GLU A 266 -2.21 17.80 19.36
N GLU A 267 -3.34 18.50 19.63
CA GLU A 267 -4.21 18.16 20.74
C GLU A 267 -4.90 16.82 20.56
N VAL A 268 -5.29 16.48 19.32
CA VAL A 268 -5.85 15.16 18.99
C VAL A 268 -4.83 14.06 19.27
N ILE A 269 -3.57 14.19 18.79
CA ILE A 269 -2.49 13.22 19.09
C ILE A 269 -2.30 13.10 20.59
N THR A 270 -2.26 14.23 21.30
CA THR A 270 -2.06 14.24 22.76
C THR A 270 -3.17 13.50 23.48
N TYR A 271 -4.42 13.63 23.03
CA TYR A 271 -5.54 12.87 23.55
C TYR A 271 -5.34 11.36 23.36
N PHE A 272 -5.10 10.92 22.12
CA PHE A 272 -4.90 9.51 21.79
C PHE A 272 -3.64 8.88 22.40
N SER A 273 -2.67 9.69 22.80
CA SER A 273 -1.49 9.19 23.53
C SER A 273 -1.77 8.82 24.99
N ARG A 274 -2.90 9.29 25.55
CA ARG A 274 -3.27 9.10 26.97
C ARG A 274 -4.29 7.98 27.19
N ILE A 275 -4.91 7.52 26.13
CA ILE A 275 -5.86 6.41 26.12
C ILE A 275 -5.28 5.20 25.40
#